data_5a16f71b384b67ec853aa748bb13bac7
#
_entry.id   5a16f71b384b67ec853aa748bb13bac7
#
_cell.length_a   1.000
_cell.length_b   1.000
_cell.length_c   1.000
_cell.angle_alpha   90.00
_cell.angle_beta   90.00
_cell.angle_gamma   90.00
#
_symmetry.space_group_name_H-M   'P 1'
#
loop_
_entity.id
_entity.type
_entity.pdbx_description
1 polymer ?
#
loop_
_entity_poly.entity_id
_entity_poly.type
_entity_poly.pdbx_seq_one_letter_code
_entity_poly.pdbx_strand_id
1 'polypeptide(L)'
;LFRSFVEEAHKRGMRVMLDAVFNHIGAESTQWRDVAEYQEESRYKDWFFIKEHPVPSAEEIRNRPPETIEHVENLPYETYAYVPMMPKINTHNPEVQEYLLNIATYWIKEFDIDGWRLDVANEVDHSFWRKFNQACLSLKDDFYILGEIWTSSRSWLEGDEFHGVMNYSLV
;
A
#
# COMPACT_ATOMS: atom_id res chain seq x y z
N LEU A 1 -1.43 -24.37 0.67
CA LEU A 1 -2.71 -24.09 1.35
C LEU A 1 -3.48 -22.95 0.65
N PHE A 2 -2.90 -21.73 0.45
CA PHE A 2 -3.61 -20.62 -0.19
C PHE A 2 -3.99 -20.90 -1.64
N ARG A 3 -3.08 -21.49 -2.46
CA ARG A 3 -3.39 -21.92 -3.83
C ARG A 3 -4.60 -22.85 -3.87
N SER A 4 -4.64 -23.87 -3.02
CA SER A 4 -5.79 -24.79 -2.95
C SER A 4 -7.08 -24.10 -2.53
N PHE A 5 -7.01 -23.06 -1.70
CA PHE A 5 -8.15 -22.23 -1.34
C PHE A 5 -8.73 -21.51 -2.57
N VAL A 6 -7.87 -20.85 -3.37
CA VAL A 6 -8.29 -20.14 -4.59
C VAL A 6 -8.88 -21.11 -5.60
N GLU A 7 -8.22 -22.26 -5.85
CA GLU A 7 -8.72 -23.31 -6.75
C GLU A 7 -10.11 -23.82 -6.33
N GLU A 8 -10.34 -24.04 -5.04
CA GLU A 8 -11.62 -24.49 -4.52
C GLU A 8 -12.72 -23.41 -4.57
N ALA A 9 -12.35 -22.15 -4.43
CA ALA A 9 -13.25 -21.02 -4.64
C ALA A 9 -13.69 -20.95 -6.11
N HIS A 10 -12.75 -21.04 -7.04
CA HIS A 10 -13.02 -21.02 -8.49
C HIS A 10 -13.90 -22.18 -8.92
N LYS A 11 -13.68 -23.40 -8.43
CA LYS A 11 -14.56 -24.56 -8.70
C LYS A 11 -16.02 -24.33 -8.29
N ARG A 12 -16.27 -23.44 -7.36
CA ARG A 12 -17.60 -23.04 -6.86
C ARG A 12 -18.15 -21.79 -7.52
N GLY A 13 -17.45 -21.26 -8.56
CA GLY A 13 -17.83 -20.01 -9.24
C GLY A 13 -17.60 -18.75 -8.42
N MET A 14 -16.78 -18.82 -7.36
CA MET A 14 -16.42 -17.66 -6.54
C MET A 14 -15.13 -17.01 -7.05
N ARG A 15 -15.05 -15.69 -6.94
CA ARG A 15 -13.84 -14.91 -7.20
C ARG A 15 -13.12 -14.61 -5.88
N VAL A 16 -11.81 -14.49 -5.92
CA VAL A 16 -10.96 -14.21 -4.78
C VAL A 16 -10.30 -12.84 -4.93
N MET A 17 -10.67 -11.91 -4.08
CA MET A 17 -10.05 -10.59 -3.98
C MET A 17 -9.23 -10.51 -2.70
N LEU A 18 -8.01 -9.99 -2.79
CA LEU A 18 -7.17 -9.71 -1.64
C LEU A 18 -7.16 -8.22 -1.32
N ASP A 19 -6.90 -7.92 -0.07
CA ASP A 19 -6.63 -6.56 0.40
C ASP A 19 -5.15 -6.21 0.21
N ALA A 20 -4.85 -5.00 -0.26
CA ALA A 20 -3.50 -4.51 -0.47
C ALA A 20 -3.33 -3.09 0.07
N VAL A 21 -2.27 -2.90 0.85
CA VAL A 21 -1.89 -1.61 1.42
C VAL A 21 -0.62 -1.13 0.72
N PHE A 22 -0.74 -0.12 -0.14
CA PHE A 22 0.37 0.43 -0.91
C PHE A 22 0.69 1.90 -0.58
N ASN A 23 -0.06 2.50 0.35
CA ASN A 23 0.18 3.84 0.84
C ASN A 23 1.28 3.89 1.92
N HIS A 24 1.37 2.86 2.75
CA HIS A 24 2.29 2.77 3.88
C HIS A 24 2.69 1.33 4.15
N ILE A 25 3.73 1.14 4.96
CA ILE A 25 4.10 -0.20 5.47
C ILE A 25 4.29 -0.14 6.99
N GLY A 26 4.34 -1.30 7.62
CA GLY A 26 4.60 -1.35 9.06
C GLY A 26 6.06 -1.00 9.39
N ALA A 27 6.29 -0.32 10.53
CA ALA A 27 7.63 -0.02 11.03
C ALA A 27 8.47 -1.28 11.38
N GLU A 28 7.85 -2.45 11.36
CA GLU A 28 8.54 -3.76 11.48
C GLU A 28 9.04 -4.30 10.14
N SER A 29 8.75 -3.63 9.02
CA SER A 29 9.23 -4.06 7.70
C SER A 29 10.75 -4.03 7.61
N THR A 30 11.30 -4.88 6.75
CA THR A 30 12.76 -4.92 6.50
C THR A 30 13.29 -3.56 6.06
N GLN A 31 12.54 -2.86 5.21
CA GLN A 31 12.92 -1.55 4.68
C GLN A 31 12.99 -0.47 5.77
N TRP A 32 11.96 -0.39 6.63
CA TRP A 32 11.96 0.59 7.71
C TRP A 32 13.00 0.27 8.80
N ARG A 33 13.20 -1.01 9.12
CA ARG A 33 14.25 -1.44 10.05
C ARG A 33 15.63 -1.01 9.56
N ASP A 34 15.91 -1.17 8.28
CA ASP A 34 17.16 -0.72 7.67
C ASP A 34 17.32 0.81 7.78
N VAL A 35 16.25 1.57 7.50
CA VAL A 35 16.26 3.03 7.66
C VAL A 35 16.50 3.43 9.13
N ALA A 36 15.86 2.78 10.09
CA ALA A 36 16.03 3.09 11.51
C ALA A 36 17.42 2.73 12.03
N GLU A 37 18.06 1.69 11.47
CA GLU A 37 19.40 1.26 11.84
C GLU A 37 20.49 2.12 11.19
N TYR A 38 20.40 2.37 9.87
CA TYR A 38 21.44 3.04 9.10
C TYR A 38 21.17 4.52 8.81
N GLN A 39 19.98 5.01 9.13
CA GLN A 39 19.58 6.41 9.01
C GLN A 39 19.85 6.97 7.59
N GLU A 40 20.63 8.03 7.46
CA GLU A 40 20.99 8.65 6.19
C GLU A 40 21.78 7.72 5.25
N GLU A 41 22.45 6.70 5.79
CA GLU A 41 23.21 5.72 5.02
C GLU A 41 22.34 4.56 4.50
N SER A 42 21.07 4.47 4.91
CA SER A 42 20.17 3.42 4.46
C SER A 42 19.93 3.50 2.94
N ARG A 43 19.98 2.35 2.28
CA ARG A 43 19.58 2.22 0.88
C ARG A 43 18.10 2.49 0.62
N TYR A 44 17.27 2.39 1.66
CA TYR A 44 15.83 2.59 1.59
C TYR A 44 15.36 3.95 2.07
N LYS A 45 16.25 4.89 2.40
CA LYS A 45 15.85 6.22 2.90
C LYS A 45 14.90 6.95 1.94
N ASP A 46 15.13 6.86 0.64
CA ASP A 46 14.30 7.51 -0.38
C ASP A 46 12.99 6.77 -0.69
N TRP A 47 12.76 5.62 -0.02
CA TRP A 47 11.51 4.88 -0.09
C TRP A 47 10.41 5.50 0.76
N PHE A 48 10.76 6.42 1.67
CA PHE A 48 9.87 7.06 2.62
C PHE A 48 9.96 8.58 2.51
N PHE A 49 8.96 9.27 3.03
CA PHE A 49 8.99 10.72 3.17
C PHE A 49 9.60 11.09 4.52
N ILE A 50 10.93 11.13 4.58
CA ILE A 50 11.70 11.50 5.78
C ILE A 50 11.99 13.00 5.73
N LYS A 51 11.69 13.71 6.81
CA LYS A 51 11.88 15.16 6.98
C LYS A 51 13.23 15.46 7.65
N GLU A 52 13.59 14.62 8.60
CA GLU A 52 14.84 14.75 9.38
C GLU A 52 15.25 13.40 9.98
N HIS A 53 16.52 13.27 10.30
CA HIS A 53 17.08 12.12 11.01
C HIS A 53 17.50 12.55 12.44
N PRO A 54 17.50 11.63 13.44
CA PRO A 54 17.18 10.20 13.26
C PRO A 54 15.68 9.90 13.23
N VAL A 55 15.32 8.84 12.49
CA VAL A 55 14.00 8.23 12.59
C VAL A 55 14.01 7.08 13.60
N PRO A 56 12.90 6.84 14.34
CA PRO A 56 12.85 5.81 15.37
C PRO A 56 12.64 4.41 14.80
N SER A 57 13.17 3.41 15.49
CA SER A 57 12.83 2.01 15.30
C SER A 57 11.41 1.70 15.81
N ALA A 58 10.87 0.55 15.39
CA ALA A 58 9.56 0.09 15.88
C ALA A 58 9.54 -0.13 17.42
N GLU A 59 10.65 -0.53 18.00
CA GLU A 59 10.79 -0.69 19.45
C GLU A 59 10.73 0.66 20.16
N GLU A 60 11.46 1.65 19.69
CA GLU A 60 11.44 3.00 20.23
C GLU A 60 10.05 3.63 20.12
N ILE A 61 9.34 3.40 19.00
CA ILE A 61 7.96 3.87 18.82
C ILE A 61 7.04 3.25 19.89
N ARG A 62 7.11 1.93 20.12
CA ARG A 62 6.28 1.24 21.12
C ARG A 62 6.58 1.67 22.56
N ASN A 63 7.82 2.00 22.86
CA ASN A 63 8.26 2.38 24.19
C ASN A 63 8.08 3.87 24.49
N ARG A 64 7.51 4.66 23.57
CA ARG A 64 7.21 6.08 23.81
C ARG A 64 6.17 6.22 24.93
N PRO A 65 6.36 7.15 25.87
CA PRO A 65 5.34 7.46 26.87
C PRO A 65 4.03 7.91 26.21
N PRO A 66 2.85 7.52 26.73
CA PRO A 66 1.56 7.93 26.17
C PRO A 66 1.38 9.44 26.00
N GLU A 67 1.99 10.23 26.87
CA GLU A 67 1.96 11.70 26.85
C GLU A 67 2.67 12.31 25.63
N THR A 68 3.54 11.53 24.95
CA THR A 68 4.21 11.97 23.72
C THR A 68 3.41 11.65 22.45
N ILE A 69 2.28 10.95 22.59
CA ILE A 69 1.38 10.64 21.46
C ILE A 69 0.66 11.90 20.97
N GLU A 70 0.45 12.89 21.84
CA GLU A 70 -0.15 14.19 21.46
C GLU A 70 0.72 15.03 20.50
N HIS A 71 1.99 14.66 20.31
CA HIS A 71 2.91 15.35 19.39
C HIS A 71 3.22 14.55 18.12
N VAL A 72 2.30 13.68 17.71
CA VAL A 72 2.41 12.86 16.47
C VAL A 72 2.50 13.74 15.21
N GLU A 73 2.00 14.98 15.28
CA GLU A 73 2.10 15.96 14.19
C GLU A 73 3.55 16.37 13.84
N ASN A 74 4.51 16.11 14.74
CA ASN A 74 5.93 16.48 14.60
C ASN A 74 6.84 15.25 14.37
N LEU A 75 6.33 14.18 13.76
CA LEU A 75 7.20 13.06 13.40
C LEU A 75 8.23 13.46 12.34
N PRO A 76 9.47 12.95 12.43
CA PRO A 76 10.52 13.23 11.45
C PRO A 76 10.27 12.55 10.08
N TYR A 77 9.13 11.87 9.90
CA TYR A 77 8.71 11.21 8.66
C TYR A 77 7.19 11.27 8.51
N GLU A 78 6.71 11.08 7.31
CA GLU A 78 5.27 11.01 7.04
C GLU A 78 4.71 9.63 7.38
N THR A 79 3.46 9.61 7.85
CA THR A 79 2.75 8.39 8.26
C THR A 79 1.31 8.41 7.75
N TYR A 80 0.69 7.24 7.69
CA TYR A 80 -0.75 7.16 7.54
C TYR A 80 -1.45 7.57 8.85
N ALA A 81 -2.41 8.48 8.75
CA ALA A 81 -3.30 8.92 9.84
C ALA A 81 -2.55 9.29 11.14
N TYR A 82 -1.34 9.83 11.03
CA TYR A 82 -0.46 10.16 12.17
C TYR A 82 -0.08 8.95 13.04
N VAL A 83 -0.16 7.73 12.51
CA VAL A 83 0.23 6.50 13.22
C VAL A 83 1.71 6.23 13.04
N PRO A 84 2.57 6.38 14.09
CA PRO A 84 4.02 6.25 13.97
C PRO A 84 4.50 4.89 13.45
N MET A 85 3.71 3.83 13.71
CA MET A 85 3.99 2.46 13.23
C MET A 85 3.69 2.24 11.75
N MET A 86 3.18 3.26 11.03
CA MET A 86 2.75 3.17 9.64
C MET A 86 3.44 4.22 8.76
N PRO A 87 4.78 4.14 8.57
CA PRO A 87 5.52 5.07 7.71
C PRO A 87 5.02 5.03 6.27
N LYS A 88 4.81 6.22 5.69
CA LYS A 88 4.28 6.37 4.34
C LYS A 88 5.34 6.07 3.29
N ILE A 89 4.97 5.28 2.28
CA ILE A 89 5.85 4.91 1.16
C ILE A 89 5.81 6.00 0.08
N ASN A 90 6.99 6.34 -0.44
CA ASN A 90 7.15 7.26 -1.54
C ASN A 90 6.88 6.57 -2.90
N THR A 91 5.63 6.54 -3.32
CA THR A 91 5.22 5.97 -4.61
C THR A 91 5.68 6.77 -5.84
N HIS A 92 6.35 7.92 -5.67
CA HIS A 92 7.03 8.60 -6.77
C HIS A 92 8.41 8.00 -7.06
N ASN A 93 9.00 7.25 -6.11
CA ASN A 93 10.28 6.59 -6.30
C ASN A 93 10.13 5.39 -7.25
N PRO A 94 10.89 5.31 -8.36
CA PRO A 94 10.78 4.23 -9.34
C PRO A 94 11.06 2.83 -8.75
N GLU A 95 12.01 2.71 -7.81
CA GLU A 95 12.32 1.44 -7.15
C GLU A 95 11.15 0.97 -6.27
N VAL A 96 10.49 1.90 -5.60
CA VAL A 96 9.25 1.62 -4.84
C VAL A 96 8.13 1.17 -5.78
N GLN A 97 7.94 1.85 -6.90
CA GLN A 97 6.94 1.46 -7.90
C GLN A 97 7.18 0.04 -8.39
N GLU A 98 8.42 -0.28 -8.78
CA GLU A 98 8.77 -1.63 -9.24
C GLU A 98 8.52 -2.68 -8.15
N TYR A 99 8.94 -2.41 -6.93
CA TYR A 99 8.71 -3.31 -5.79
C TYR A 99 7.22 -3.58 -5.56
N LEU A 100 6.38 -2.55 -5.53
CA LEU A 100 4.94 -2.68 -5.30
C LEU A 100 4.23 -3.38 -6.48
N LEU A 101 4.61 -3.07 -7.72
CA LEU A 101 4.07 -3.74 -8.91
C LEU A 101 4.48 -5.22 -8.97
N ASN A 102 5.69 -5.56 -8.53
CA ASN A 102 6.12 -6.95 -8.40
C ASN A 102 5.29 -7.72 -7.37
N ILE A 103 4.95 -7.10 -6.23
CA ILE A 103 4.03 -7.69 -5.24
C ILE A 103 2.65 -7.92 -5.87
N ALA A 104 2.09 -6.88 -6.49
CA ALA A 104 0.75 -6.96 -7.08
C ALA A 104 0.64 -8.08 -8.13
N THR A 105 1.60 -8.17 -9.02
CA THR A 105 1.62 -9.16 -10.10
C THR A 105 2.00 -10.57 -9.64
N TYR A 106 2.77 -10.70 -8.56
CA TYR A 106 3.13 -12.00 -7.97
C TYR A 106 1.89 -12.80 -7.56
N TRP A 107 0.94 -12.18 -6.85
CA TRP A 107 -0.26 -12.87 -6.38
C TRP A 107 -1.18 -13.30 -7.53
N ILE A 108 -1.21 -12.54 -8.61
CA ILE A 108 -1.96 -12.91 -9.82
C ILE A 108 -1.31 -14.12 -10.50
N LYS A 109 0.02 -14.07 -10.73
CA LYS A 109 0.78 -15.13 -11.41
C LYS A 109 0.80 -16.44 -10.63
N GLU A 110 1.03 -16.34 -9.31
CA GLU A 110 1.25 -17.52 -8.48
C GLU A 110 -0.04 -18.13 -7.95
N PHE A 111 -1.07 -17.35 -7.73
CA PHE A 111 -2.28 -17.84 -7.07
C PHE A 111 -3.57 -17.63 -7.85
N ASP A 112 -3.50 -16.97 -9.01
CA ASP A 112 -4.66 -16.69 -9.86
C ASP A 112 -5.79 -15.94 -9.12
N ILE A 113 -5.45 -14.99 -8.27
CA ILE A 113 -6.44 -14.12 -7.61
C ILE A 113 -7.19 -13.29 -8.67
N ASP A 114 -8.40 -12.84 -8.34
CA ASP A 114 -9.31 -12.17 -9.28
C ASP A 114 -9.42 -10.65 -9.06
N GLY A 115 -8.85 -10.15 -7.99
CA GLY A 115 -8.92 -8.72 -7.71
C GLY A 115 -8.07 -8.25 -6.55
N TRP A 116 -7.90 -6.93 -6.52
CA TRP A 116 -7.34 -6.19 -5.40
C TRP A 116 -8.36 -5.21 -4.84
N ARG A 117 -8.54 -5.21 -3.51
CA ARG A 117 -9.08 -4.07 -2.79
C ARG A 117 -7.90 -3.25 -2.29
N LEU A 118 -7.84 -1.98 -2.68
CA LEU A 118 -6.73 -1.09 -2.42
C LEU A 118 -7.05 -0.17 -1.24
N ASP A 119 -6.37 -0.41 -0.12
CA ASP A 119 -6.51 0.36 1.10
C ASP A 119 -5.98 1.80 0.90
N VAL A 120 -6.69 2.78 1.42
CA VAL A 120 -6.29 4.21 1.39
C VAL A 120 -5.86 4.67 -0.02
N ALA A 121 -6.55 4.21 -1.06
CA ALA A 121 -6.14 4.43 -2.44
C ALA A 121 -6.13 5.91 -2.85
N ASN A 122 -6.89 6.76 -2.16
CA ASN A 122 -6.93 8.20 -2.40
C ASN A 122 -5.66 8.96 -1.99
N GLU A 123 -4.77 8.36 -1.22
CA GLU A 123 -3.50 8.97 -0.79
C GLU A 123 -2.31 8.59 -1.67
N VAL A 124 -2.51 7.71 -2.65
CA VAL A 124 -1.49 7.27 -3.60
C VAL A 124 -1.73 7.95 -4.95
N ASP A 125 -0.64 8.30 -5.62
CA ASP A 125 -0.68 9.07 -6.87
C ASP A 125 -1.37 8.32 -8.02
N HIS A 126 -2.18 9.05 -8.79
CA HIS A 126 -2.88 8.55 -9.98
C HIS A 126 -1.94 7.89 -11.01
N SER A 127 -0.73 8.41 -11.18
CA SER A 127 0.23 7.84 -12.15
C SER A 127 0.69 6.44 -11.76
N PHE A 128 0.80 6.17 -10.46
CA PHE A 128 1.07 4.82 -9.95
C PHE A 128 -0.11 3.89 -10.20
N TRP A 129 -1.35 4.34 -9.96
CA TRP A 129 -2.54 3.51 -10.17
C TRP A 129 -2.75 3.13 -11.63
N ARG A 130 -2.43 4.02 -12.57
CA ARG A 130 -2.45 3.69 -14.01
C ARG A 130 -1.46 2.58 -14.36
N LYS A 131 -0.24 2.64 -13.84
CA LYS A 131 0.77 1.58 -14.02
C LYS A 131 0.31 0.27 -13.37
N PHE A 132 -0.30 0.36 -12.19
CA PHE A 132 -0.85 -0.78 -11.47
C PHE A 132 -1.97 -1.46 -12.25
N ASN A 133 -2.93 -0.70 -12.75
CA ASN A 133 -4.01 -1.19 -13.60
C ASN A 133 -3.45 -1.92 -14.82
N GLN A 134 -2.56 -1.27 -15.57
CA GLN A 134 -1.93 -1.85 -16.75
C GLN A 134 -1.17 -3.15 -16.42
N ALA A 135 -0.43 -3.18 -15.33
CA ALA A 135 0.32 -4.36 -14.91
C ALA A 135 -0.60 -5.53 -14.56
N CYS A 136 -1.69 -5.29 -13.84
CA CYS A 136 -2.66 -6.32 -13.47
C CYS A 136 -3.42 -6.84 -14.68
N LEU A 137 -3.98 -5.96 -15.53
CA LEU A 137 -4.75 -6.34 -16.70
C LEU A 137 -3.91 -7.02 -17.78
N SER A 138 -2.62 -6.74 -17.86
CA SER A 138 -1.71 -7.46 -18.77
C SER A 138 -1.56 -8.95 -18.46
N LEU A 139 -1.90 -9.36 -17.22
CA LEU A 139 -1.82 -10.74 -16.75
C LEU A 139 -3.18 -11.45 -16.74
N LYS A 140 -4.24 -10.69 -16.47
CA LYS A 140 -5.61 -11.22 -16.37
C LYS A 140 -6.58 -10.11 -16.78
N ASP A 141 -7.16 -10.21 -17.94
CA ASP A 141 -7.98 -9.17 -18.58
C ASP A 141 -9.32 -8.90 -17.87
N ASP A 142 -9.83 -9.89 -17.11
CA ASP A 142 -11.01 -9.76 -16.25
C ASP A 142 -10.70 -9.48 -14.77
N PHE A 143 -9.47 -9.06 -14.49
CA PHE A 143 -9.03 -8.72 -13.14
C PHE A 143 -9.75 -7.47 -12.60
N TYR A 144 -10.23 -7.51 -11.35
CA TYR A 144 -11.01 -6.43 -10.77
C TYR A 144 -10.19 -5.61 -9.75
N ILE A 145 -10.20 -4.29 -9.91
CA ILE A 145 -9.50 -3.36 -9.02
C ILE A 145 -10.53 -2.47 -8.33
N LEU A 146 -10.62 -2.58 -6.99
CA LEU A 146 -11.53 -1.84 -6.13
C LEU A 146 -10.71 -0.87 -5.26
N GLY A 147 -10.91 0.43 -5.42
CA GLY A 147 -10.25 1.46 -4.60
C GLY A 147 -11.05 1.82 -3.34
N GLU A 148 -10.38 2.00 -2.21
CA GLU A 148 -10.96 2.67 -1.07
C GLU A 148 -10.78 4.19 -1.24
N ILE A 149 -11.86 4.88 -1.61
CA ILE A 149 -11.90 6.32 -1.81
C ILE A 149 -12.99 6.92 -0.92
N TRP A 150 -12.60 7.79 0.00
CA TRP A 150 -13.50 8.36 1.01
C TRP A 150 -14.24 9.61 0.57
N THR A 151 -13.84 10.17 -0.58
CA THR A 151 -14.39 11.41 -1.13
C THR A 151 -14.98 11.17 -2.52
N SER A 152 -15.17 12.22 -3.33
CA SER A 152 -15.60 12.07 -4.71
C SER A 152 -14.64 11.21 -5.52
N SER A 153 -15.13 10.11 -6.08
CA SER A 153 -14.32 9.07 -6.72
C SER A 153 -14.23 9.18 -8.25
N ARG A 154 -14.83 10.20 -8.84
CA ARG A 154 -14.96 10.30 -10.30
C ARG A 154 -13.63 10.22 -11.04
N SER A 155 -12.58 10.88 -10.53
CA SER A 155 -11.26 10.92 -11.15
C SER A 155 -10.53 9.56 -11.19
N TRP A 156 -10.92 8.61 -10.33
CA TRP A 156 -10.37 7.26 -10.29
C TRP A 156 -11.15 6.24 -11.14
N LEU A 157 -12.31 6.64 -11.71
CA LEU A 157 -13.23 5.76 -12.45
C LEU A 157 -13.30 6.13 -13.94
N GLU A 158 -12.25 6.71 -14.49
CA GLU A 158 -12.19 7.11 -15.91
C GLU A 158 -11.77 5.95 -16.83
N GLY A 159 -11.52 4.76 -16.28
CA GLY A 159 -11.29 3.51 -17.02
C GLY A 159 -9.83 3.06 -17.06
N ASP A 160 -8.89 3.84 -16.55
CA ASP A 160 -7.46 3.56 -16.57
C ASP A 160 -6.84 3.30 -15.18
N GLU A 161 -7.65 3.35 -14.11
CA GLU A 161 -7.22 3.12 -12.73
C GLU A 161 -8.07 2.03 -12.07
N PHE A 162 -9.27 2.37 -11.54
CA PHE A 162 -10.12 1.42 -10.82
C PHE A 162 -11.37 1.05 -11.60
N HIS A 163 -11.84 -0.19 -11.39
CA HIS A 163 -13.13 -0.65 -11.93
C HIS A 163 -14.30 -0.25 -11.04
N GLY A 164 -14.03 0.03 -9.78
CA GLY A 164 -15.01 0.47 -8.80
C GLY A 164 -14.35 1.04 -7.55
N VAL A 165 -15.16 1.63 -6.69
CA VAL A 165 -14.73 2.15 -5.39
C VAL A 165 -15.70 1.72 -4.29
N MET A 166 -15.24 1.70 -3.05
CA MET A 166 -16.09 1.54 -1.88
C MET A 166 -16.98 2.80 -1.76
N ASN A 167 -18.30 2.60 -1.70
CA ASN A 167 -19.26 3.69 -1.87
C ASN A 167 -19.51 4.47 -0.57
N TYR A 168 -18.51 5.17 -0.08
CA TYR A 168 -18.64 6.05 1.10
C TYR A 168 -19.50 7.31 0.85
N SER A 169 -19.76 7.65 -0.41
CA SER A 169 -20.61 8.83 -0.74
C SER A 169 -22.12 8.59 -0.57
N LEU A 170 -22.55 7.36 -0.27
CA LEU A 170 -23.94 7.02 0.07
C LEU A 170 -24.24 7.01 1.57
N VAL A 171 -23.29 7.31 2.42
CA VAL A 171 -23.43 7.25 3.90
C VAL A 171 -23.74 8.61 4.48
#